data_8b32e69ba2d4a686299f57b428ab5034
#
_entry.id   8b32e69ba2d4a686299f57b428ab5034
#
_cell.length_a   1.000
_cell.length_b   1.000
_cell.length_c   1.000
_cell.angle_alpha   90.00
_cell.angle_beta   90.00
_cell.angle_gamma   90.00
#
_symmetry.space_group_name_H-M   'P 1'
#
loop_
_entity.id
_entity.type
_entity.pdbx_description
1 polymer ?
#
loop_
_entity_poly.entity_id
_entity_poly.type
_entity_poly.pdbx_seq_one_letter_code
_entity_poly.pdbx_strand_id
1 'polypeptide(L)'
;PLAFGFDEEGNQKSMAIVDIDTTGNATVELIPFRPLRSVRTIRGTLEDLLKLPPSEDFIKAILTDDGRLIDPMKRIRERFPFACGLTYARELVARQTAGGHPSTTALDEPKTVVSQFMQVMRGTPLNDKEAYI
;
A
#
# COMPACT_ATOMS: atom_id res chain seq x y z
N PRO A 1 4.08 -14.06 9.54
CA PRO A 1 3.03 -13.22 8.98
C PRO A 1 3.50 -12.55 7.72
N LEU A 2 2.63 -12.54 6.72
CA LEU A 2 2.83 -11.80 5.49
C LEU A 2 2.59 -10.30 5.73
N ALA A 3 3.15 -9.46 4.85
CA ALA A 3 2.67 -8.11 4.69
C ALA A 3 1.18 -8.12 4.30
N PHE A 4 0.38 -7.22 4.86
CA PHE A 4 -1.04 -7.08 4.52
C PHE A 4 -1.26 -6.29 3.23
N GLY A 5 -0.27 -5.51 2.80
CA GLY A 5 -0.32 -4.71 1.59
C GLY A 5 1.05 -4.49 0.96
N PHE A 6 1.05 -3.92 -0.24
CA PHE A 6 2.29 -3.59 -0.97
C PHE A 6 3.01 -2.35 -0.42
N ASP A 7 2.35 -1.57 0.41
CA ASP A 7 2.92 -0.48 1.20
C ASP A 7 3.84 -0.97 2.31
N GLU A 8 3.70 -2.25 2.69
CA GLU A 8 4.57 -2.91 3.66
C GLU A 8 5.74 -3.67 3.02
N GLU A 9 6.00 -3.47 1.73
CA GLU A 9 7.13 -4.07 1.02
C GLU A 9 8.45 -3.75 1.74
N GLY A 10 9.26 -4.78 2.03
CA GLY A 10 10.52 -4.64 2.76
C GLY A 10 10.37 -4.46 4.28
N ASN A 11 9.16 -4.43 4.82
CA ASN A 11 8.95 -4.31 6.27
C ASN A 11 9.17 -5.67 6.95
N GLN A 12 10.25 -5.78 7.73
CA GLN A 12 10.58 -6.99 8.50
C GLN A 12 9.62 -7.14 9.69
N LYS A 13 8.73 -8.11 9.63
CA LYS A 13 7.85 -8.45 10.76
C LYS A 13 8.60 -9.29 11.78
N SER A 14 8.28 -9.09 13.05
CA SER A 14 8.87 -9.84 14.16
C SER A 14 7.85 -10.12 15.26
N MET A 15 8.18 -11.07 16.10
CA MET A 15 7.52 -11.34 17.37
C MET A 15 8.42 -10.82 18.49
N ALA A 16 7.83 -10.22 19.51
CA ALA A 16 8.53 -9.84 20.72
C ALA A 16 8.28 -10.91 21.81
N ILE A 17 9.35 -11.46 22.38
CA ILE A 17 9.31 -12.24 23.62
C ILE A 17 9.68 -11.28 24.73
N VAL A 18 8.86 -11.20 25.75
CA VAL A 18 9.07 -10.34 26.91
C VAL A 18 9.17 -11.21 28.15
N ASP A 19 10.36 -11.19 28.78
CA ASP A 19 10.59 -11.84 30.08
C ASP A 19 10.58 -10.77 31.17
N ILE A 20 9.82 -11.01 32.24
CA ILE A 20 9.73 -10.11 33.39
C ILE A 20 10.27 -10.85 34.61
N ASP A 21 11.32 -10.32 35.23
CA ASP A 21 11.89 -10.87 36.43
C ASP A 21 11.04 -10.58 37.69
N THR A 22 11.40 -11.20 38.81
CA THR A 22 10.69 -11.03 40.09
C THR A 22 10.78 -9.62 40.67
N THR A 23 11.68 -8.77 40.14
CA THR A 23 11.83 -7.37 40.51
C THR A 23 11.09 -6.41 39.60
N GLY A 24 10.45 -6.93 38.53
CA GLY A 24 9.67 -6.15 37.57
C GLY A 24 10.48 -5.62 36.38
N ASN A 25 11.75 -6.03 36.22
CA ASN A 25 12.54 -5.64 35.04
C ASN A 25 12.11 -6.48 33.83
N ALA A 26 11.87 -5.82 32.70
CA ALA A 26 11.51 -6.47 31.46
C ALA A 26 12.69 -6.56 30.50
N THR A 27 12.92 -7.77 29.98
CA THR A 27 13.84 -8.01 28.85
C THR A 27 13.03 -8.34 27.60
N VAL A 28 13.35 -7.70 26.49
CA VAL A 28 12.63 -7.88 25.21
C VAL A 28 13.56 -8.46 24.17
N GLU A 29 13.19 -9.61 23.62
CA GLU A 29 13.85 -10.24 22.47
C GLU A 29 12.94 -10.17 21.24
N LEU A 30 13.48 -9.70 20.11
CA LEU A 30 12.75 -9.65 18.83
C LEU A 30 13.15 -10.83 17.95
N ILE A 31 12.20 -11.69 17.63
CA ILE A 31 12.39 -12.81 16.72
C ILE A 31 11.80 -12.44 15.34
N PRO A 32 12.65 -12.26 14.31
CA PRO A 32 12.17 -11.91 12.98
C PRO A 32 11.44 -13.07 12.33
N PHE A 33 10.31 -12.78 11.69
CA PHE A 33 9.61 -13.75 10.88
C PHE A 33 10.20 -13.85 9.48
N ARG A 34 10.24 -15.07 8.95
CA ARG A 34 10.59 -15.34 7.54
C ARG A 34 9.31 -15.75 6.81
N PRO A 35 8.74 -14.86 6.00
CA PRO A 35 7.56 -15.21 5.22
C PRO A 35 7.91 -16.26 4.15
N LEU A 36 6.97 -17.16 3.86
CA LEU A 36 7.12 -18.11 2.76
C LEU A 36 7.19 -17.41 1.40
N ARG A 37 6.43 -16.32 1.25
CA ARG A 37 6.42 -15.43 0.08
C ARG A 37 6.43 -13.99 0.55
N SER A 38 7.21 -13.18 -0.13
CA SER A 38 7.24 -11.74 0.09
C SER A 38 6.22 -11.02 -0.79
N VAL A 39 5.93 -9.75 -0.50
CA VAL A 39 5.23 -8.86 -1.42
C VAL A 39 6.28 -8.02 -2.14
N ARG A 40 6.10 -7.84 -3.45
CA ARG A 40 7.02 -7.06 -4.29
C ARG A 40 6.28 -6.27 -5.34
N THR A 41 6.67 -5.00 -5.50
CA THR A 41 6.24 -4.16 -6.60
C THR A 41 7.31 -4.16 -7.69
N ILE A 42 6.95 -4.56 -8.91
CA ILE A 42 7.85 -4.50 -10.08
C ILE A 42 7.34 -3.43 -11.04
N ARG A 43 8.26 -2.64 -11.61
CA ARG A 43 7.93 -1.54 -12.52
C ARG A 43 8.79 -1.60 -13.78
N GLY A 44 8.15 -1.46 -14.92
CA GLY A 44 8.83 -1.46 -16.23
C GLY A 44 7.84 -1.69 -17.36
N THR A 45 8.37 -1.80 -18.60
CA THR A 45 7.56 -2.27 -19.72
C THR A 45 7.22 -3.75 -19.54
N LEU A 46 6.14 -4.21 -20.16
CA LEU A 46 5.77 -5.62 -20.08
C LEU A 46 6.92 -6.52 -20.54
N GLU A 47 7.62 -6.12 -21.61
CA GLU A 47 8.77 -6.87 -22.13
C GLU A 47 9.91 -6.98 -21.09
N ASP A 48 10.24 -5.89 -20.41
CA ASP A 48 11.29 -5.88 -19.40
C ASP A 48 10.91 -6.72 -18.18
N LEU A 49 9.65 -6.64 -17.75
CA LEU A 49 9.16 -7.44 -16.63
C LEU A 49 9.21 -8.93 -16.92
N LEU A 50 8.93 -9.35 -18.15
CA LEU A 50 9.02 -10.76 -18.56
C LEU A 50 10.46 -11.29 -18.65
N LYS A 51 11.47 -10.41 -18.74
CA LYS A 51 12.90 -10.78 -18.69
C LYS A 51 13.40 -11.04 -17.28
N LEU A 52 12.70 -10.54 -16.24
CA LEU A 52 13.08 -10.76 -14.85
C LEU A 52 13.04 -12.26 -14.49
N PRO A 53 13.88 -12.72 -13.54
CA PRO A 53 13.83 -14.09 -13.06
C PRO A 53 12.45 -14.43 -12.49
N PRO A 54 11.95 -15.66 -12.66
CA PRO A 54 10.67 -16.06 -12.08
C PRO A 54 10.73 -15.97 -10.55
N SER A 55 9.60 -15.67 -9.93
CA SER A 55 9.48 -15.59 -8.48
C SER A 55 8.09 -16.06 -8.04
N GLU A 56 8.03 -16.68 -6.87
CA GLU A 56 6.80 -17.05 -6.20
C GLU A 56 6.29 -15.97 -5.21
N ASP A 57 6.87 -14.78 -5.23
CA ASP A 57 6.39 -13.67 -4.43
C ASP A 57 5.02 -13.18 -4.92
N PHE A 58 4.26 -12.53 -4.04
CA PHE A 58 3.09 -11.77 -4.43
C PHE A 58 3.53 -10.52 -5.18
N ILE A 59 3.19 -10.42 -6.46
CA ILE A 59 3.67 -9.37 -7.34
C ILE A 59 2.55 -8.36 -7.65
N LYS A 60 2.87 -7.08 -7.51
CA LYS A 60 2.14 -5.96 -8.10
C LYS A 60 2.98 -5.39 -9.25
N ALA A 61 2.46 -5.48 -10.46
CA ALA A 61 3.11 -4.94 -11.65
C ALA A 61 2.64 -3.51 -11.93
N ILE A 62 3.58 -2.59 -12.17
CA ILE A 62 3.32 -1.23 -12.63
C ILE A 62 3.89 -1.11 -14.04
N LEU A 63 3.01 -1.13 -15.03
CA LEU A 63 3.39 -1.03 -16.43
C LEU A 63 3.69 0.41 -16.83
N THR A 64 4.81 0.59 -17.53
CA THR A 64 5.23 1.89 -18.09
C THR A 64 4.95 2.02 -19.58
N ASP A 65 4.32 1.01 -20.19
CA ASP A 65 3.92 1.03 -21.60
C ASP A 65 2.92 2.15 -21.87
N ASP A 66 3.06 2.84 -23.00
CA ASP A 66 2.22 3.99 -23.39
C ASP A 66 0.80 3.56 -23.79
N GLY A 67 0.64 2.34 -24.34
CA GLY A 67 -0.62 1.77 -24.82
C GLY A 67 -1.23 0.77 -23.85
N ARG A 68 -2.53 0.48 -24.05
CA ARG A 68 -3.16 -0.69 -23.42
C ARG A 68 -2.70 -1.96 -24.14
N LEU A 69 -2.19 -2.91 -23.37
CA LEU A 69 -1.73 -4.19 -23.88
C LEU A 69 -2.87 -5.22 -23.84
N ILE A 70 -2.77 -6.22 -24.72
CA ILE A 70 -3.71 -7.34 -24.73
C ILE A 70 -3.25 -8.35 -23.67
N ASP A 71 -4.15 -8.69 -22.75
CA ASP A 71 -3.99 -9.67 -21.67
C ASP A 71 -2.66 -9.59 -20.90
N PRO A 72 -2.21 -8.38 -20.48
CA PRO A 72 -0.91 -8.24 -19.82
C PRO A 72 -0.82 -9.04 -18.52
N MET A 73 -1.93 -9.13 -17.77
CA MET A 73 -1.96 -9.88 -16.51
C MET A 73 -1.76 -11.38 -16.72
N LYS A 74 -2.31 -11.96 -17.79
CA LYS A 74 -2.10 -13.36 -18.14
C LYS A 74 -0.61 -13.62 -18.42
N ARG A 75 0.01 -12.79 -19.25
CA ARG A 75 1.44 -12.89 -19.59
C ARG A 75 2.34 -12.74 -18.37
N ILE A 76 2.01 -11.82 -17.45
CA ILE A 76 2.76 -11.66 -16.20
C ILE A 76 2.61 -12.90 -15.32
N ARG A 77 1.41 -13.50 -15.22
CA ARG A 77 1.20 -14.72 -14.42
C ARG A 77 1.91 -15.95 -14.95
N GLU A 78 2.20 -16.02 -16.24
CA GLU A 78 3.04 -17.08 -16.78
C GLU A 78 4.47 -17.05 -16.20
N ARG A 79 4.97 -15.87 -15.83
CA ARG A 79 6.29 -15.66 -15.23
C ARG A 79 6.26 -15.57 -13.72
N PHE A 80 5.20 -14.96 -13.18
CA PHE A 80 4.96 -14.71 -11.75
C PHE A 80 3.58 -15.27 -11.35
N PRO A 81 3.48 -16.55 -11.00
CA PRO A 81 2.18 -17.22 -10.77
C PRO A 81 1.30 -16.52 -9.73
N PHE A 82 1.93 -15.86 -8.74
CA PHE A 82 1.26 -15.13 -7.67
C PHE A 82 1.15 -13.61 -7.94
N ALA A 83 1.21 -13.21 -9.21
CA ALA A 83 0.87 -11.83 -9.55
C ALA A 83 -0.60 -11.54 -9.26
N CYS A 84 -0.86 -10.57 -8.37
CA CYS A 84 -2.18 -10.25 -7.86
C CYS A 84 -2.66 -8.83 -8.22
N GLY A 85 -1.78 -7.96 -8.72
CA GLY A 85 -2.14 -6.60 -9.14
C GLY A 85 -1.39 -6.13 -10.37
N LEU A 86 -2.10 -5.35 -11.21
CA LEU A 86 -1.52 -4.68 -12.36
C LEU A 86 -2.13 -3.27 -12.46
N THR A 87 -1.29 -2.28 -12.65
CA THR A 87 -1.68 -0.88 -12.83
C THR A 87 -0.77 -0.24 -13.88
N TYR A 88 -1.27 0.72 -14.65
CA TYR A 88 -0.42 1.52 -15.53
C TYR A 88 0.13 2.73 -14.78
N ALA A 89 1.41 3.06 -15.00
CA ALA A 89 2.07 4.18 -14.33
C ALA A 89 1.34 5.51 -14.55
N ARG A 90 0.81 5.74 -15.76
CA ARG A 90 -0.02 6.91 -16.10
C ARG A 90 -1.29 7.01 -15.25
N GLU A 91 -1.91 5.88 -14.87
CA GLU A 91 -3.12 5.88 -14.04
C GLU A 91 -2.80 6.27 -12.59
N LEU A 92 -1.60 5.92 -12.10
CA LEU A 92 -1.13 6.34 -10.77
C LEU A 92 -0.93 7.85 -10.73
N VAL A 93 -0.30 8.43 -11.76
CA VAL A 93 -0.11 9.88 -11.87
C VAL A 93 -1.46 10.58 -11.97
N ALA A 94 -2.38 10.08 -12.82
CA ALA A 94 -3.71 10.65 -12.96
C ALA A 94 -4.51 10.60 -11.64
N ARG A 95 -4.38 9.54 -10.84
CA ARG A 95 -5.01 9.46 -9.51
C ARG A 95 -4.40 10.45 -8.52
N GLN A 96 -3.10 10.66 -8.56
CA GLN A 96 -2.42 11.65 -7.71
C GLN A 96 -2.82 13.09 -8.08
N THR A 97 -3.05 13.38 -9.37
CA THR A 97 -3.45 14.70 -9.83
C THR A 97 -4.97 14.95 -9.72
N ALA A 98 -5.79 13.91 -9.86
CA ALA A 98 -7.25 14.00 -9.75
C ALA A 98 -7.79 13.82 -8.32
N GLY A 99 -7.03 13.17 -7.48
CA GLY A 99 -7.33 12.93 -6.07
C GLY A 99 -6.41 13.73 -5.19
N GLY A 100 -6.54 15.05 -5.21
CA GLY A 100 -6.16 15.83 -4.06
C GLY A 100 -7.03 15.39 -2.87
N HIS A 101 -6.69 14.28 -2.20
CA HIS A 101 -6.99 14.22 -0.79
C HIS A 101 -6.32 15.45 -0.22
N PRO A 102 -7.07 16.36 0.46
CA PRO A 102 -6.41 17.41 1.20
C PRO A 102 -5.38 16.69 2.07
N SER A 103 -4.09 17.01 1.87
CA SER A 103 -3.06 16.51 2.74
C SER A 103 -3.43 17.04 4.12
N THR A 104 -3.99 16.17 4.95
CA THR A 104 -4.15 16.45 6.37
C THR A 104 -2.74 16.63 6.91
N THR A 105 -2.27 17.85 6.85
CA THR A 105 -1.11 18.27 7.61
C THR A 105 -1.48 18.00 9.06
N ALA A 106 -0.66 17.29 9.79
CA ALA A 106 -0.90 16.67 11.11
C ALA A 106 -1.28 17.66 12.25
N LEU A 107 -1.83 18.82 11.93
CA LEU A 107 -2.18 19.91 12.87
C LEU A 107 -3.52 20.58 12.56
N ASP A 108 -4.32 20.06 11.61
CA ASP A 108 -5.65 20.65 11.39
C ASP A 108 -6.59 20.25 12.53
N GLU A 109 -7.31 21.24 13.06
CA GLU A 109 -8.33 20.98 14.07
C GLU A 109 -9.32 19.91 13.57
N PRO A 110 -9.79 18.98 14.42
CA PRO A 110 -10.71 17.91 14.04
C PRO A 110 -11.93 18.41 13.27
N LYS A 111 -12.44 19.60 13.59
CA LYS A 111 -13.56 20.25 12.88
C LYS A 111 -13.25 20.58 11.44
N THR A 112 -12.03 21.04 11.15
CA THR A 112 -11.57 21.32 9.77
C THR A 112 -11.54 20.06 8.95
N VAL A 113 -11.02 18.97 9.50
CA VAL A 113 -10.95 17.66 8.83
C VAL A 113 -12.35 17.13 8.50
N VAL A 114 -13.28 17.20 9.47
CA VAL A 114 -14.68 16.76 9.28
C VAL A 114 -15.37 17.64 8.24
N SER A 115 -15.17 18.96 8.27
CA SER A 115 -15.75 19.89 7.31
C SER A 115 -15.27 19.61 5.88
N GLN A 116 -13.97 19.38 5.69
CA GLN A 116 -13.38 19.02 4.39
C GLN A 116 -13.92 17.67 3.90
N PHE A 117 -14.02 16.67 4.78
CA PHE A 117 -14.60 15.37 4.44
C PHE A 117 -16.05 15.52 3.96
N MET A 118 -16.88 16.27 4.69
CA MET A 118 -18.28 16.51 4.30
C MET A 118 -18.40 17.28 3.01
N GLN A 119 -17.53 18.27 2.76
CA GLN A 119 -17.47 19.00 1.50
C GLN A 119 -17.17 18.07 0.32
N VAL A 120 -16.25 17.11 0.49
CA VAL A 120 -15.90 16.12 -0.56
C VAL A 120 -17.04 15.12 -0.79
N MET A 121 -17.66 14.62 0.29
CA MET A 121 -18.65 13.54 0.19
C MET A 121 -20.03 14.01 -0.26
N ARG A 122 -20.48 15.19 0.14
CA ARG A 122 -21.83 15.69 -0.17
C ARG A 122 -21.87 17.06 -0.85
N GLY A 123 -20.71 17.66 -1.16
CA GLY A 123 -20.60 18.92 -1.88
C GLY A 123 -20.94 20.18 -1.05
N THR A 124 -21.25 20.02 0.24
CA THR A 124 -21.59 21.14 1.14
C THR A 124 -20.81 21.05 2.45
N PRO A 125 -20.34 22.17 3.01
CA PRO A 125 -19.67 22.20 4.31
C PRO A 125 -20.62 21.83 5.44
N LEU A 126 -20.08 21.65 6.65
CA LEU A 126 -20.86 21.49 7.88
C LEU A 126 -21.79 22.70 8.08
N ASN A 127 -23.03 22.43 8.44
CA ASN A 127 -23.95 23.48 8.88
C ASN A 127 -23.76 23.79 10.37
N ASP A 128 -24.34 24.90 10.84
CA ASP A 128 -24.15 25.39 12.22
C ASP A 128 -24.58 24.35 13.29
N LYS A 129 -25.53 23.47 12.99
CA LYS A 129 -25.98 22.42 13.91
C LYS A 129 -25.02 21.25 13.99
N GLU A 130 -24.34 20.95 12.90
CA GLU A 130 -23.36 19.86 12.80
C GLU A 130 -21.97 20.27 13.30
N ALA A 131 -21.70 21.56 13.41
CA ALA A 131 -20.44 22.10 13.94
C ALA A 131 -20.31 21.99 15.48
N TYR A 132 -21.35 21.53 16.18
CA TYR A 132 -21.38 21.38 17.64
C TYR A 132 -21.03 19.94 18.13
N ILE A 133 -20.38 19.13 17.32
CA ILE A 133 -19.92 17.79 17.72
C ILE A 133 -18.48 17.86 18.23
#